data_5062992356d61d526e407e11a384f634
#
_entry.id   5062992356d61d526e407e11a384f634
#
_cell.length_a   1.000
_cell.length_b   1.000
_cell.length_c   1.000
_cell.angle_alpha   90.00
_cell.angle_beta   90.00
_cell.angle_gamma   90.00
#
_symmetry.space_group_name_H-M   'P 1'
#
loop_
_entity.id
_entity.type
_entity.pdbx_description
1 polymer ?
#
loop_
_entity_poly.entity_id
_entity_poly.type
_entity_poly.pdbx_seq_one_letter_code
_entity_poly.pdbx_strand_id
1 'polypeptide(L)'
;MFRKIAAAVSAAILSVSLASCSMTEKSVTEVVNNTEVPPKMLFLGDSIAAGYGLEGYTADDNYHCRSYSNILREKYNEELRGKCGHTMVNKAVSGATSSDLIGQIQSGQLDSDLADCDAIVVSIGGNDLLGIMLDLFNSMGISESGSFNKDNFDFFSAASMFLSINSDVDKALDQFELNIKTIAEELDGRTEGTVYIQTLYDPLEYYSKFKRVTDFSDEKIGRLNEIITENSACGYKVIDIAADFEGKAGSLTNIADLDIHPNAKGHEVIAEDVDAAFRATGFTYTTTVYGDRQLSAEGRIVIGGIIAAIAFLAVVGAALLLRKKKDN
;
A
#
# COMPACT_ATOMS: atom_id res chain seq x y z
N MET A 1 69.04 9.98 -25.74
CA MET A 1 67.75 10.54 -26.14
C MET A 1 66.65 9.47 -26.16
N PHE A 2 66.79 8.32 -26.86
CA PHE A 2 65.82 7.24 -26.92
C PHE A 2 65.36 6.68 -25.56
N ARG A 3 66.26 6.50 -24.58
CA ARG A 3 65.91 6.00 -23.23
C ARG A 3 64.99 6.96 -22.45
N LYS A 4 65.15 8.27 -22.65
CA LYS A 4 64.26 9.25 -22.00
C LYS A 4 62.87 9.31 -22.63
N ILE A 5 62.80 9.11 -23.95
CA ILE A 5 61.50 9.04 -24.68
C ILE A 5 60.76 7.75 -24.29
N ALA A 6 61.45 6.62 -24.22
CA ALA A 6 60.85 5.33 -23.78
C ALA A 6 60.36 5.40 -22.34
N ALA A 7 61.08 6.07 -21.43
CA ALA A 7 60.65 6.27 -20.04
C ALA A 7 59.41 7.18 -19.92
N ALA A 8 59.34 8.22 -20.75
CA ALA A 8 58.17 9.13 -20.77
C ALA A 8 56.92 8.44 -21.32
N VAL A 9 57.05 7.61 -22.35
CA VAL A 9 55.97 6.81 -22.93
C VAL A 9 55.47 5.73 -21.93
N SER A 10 56.39 5.04 -21.24
CA SER A 10 56.05 4.07 -20.21
C SER A 10 55.32 4.69 -19.02
N ALA A 11 55.75 5.92 -18.58
CA ALA A 11 55.07 6.62 -17.52
C ALA A 11 53.68 7.12 -17.94
N ALA A 12 53.47 7.52 -19.18
CA ALA A 12 52.17 7.89 -19.71
C ALA A 12 51.22 6.67 -19.82
N ILE A 13 51.71 5.50 -20.23
CA ILE A 13 50.92 4.28 -20.27
C ILE A 13 50.53 3.84 -18.85
N LEU A 14 51.43 3.97 -17.87
CA LEU A 14 51.13 3.60 -16.48
C LEU A 14 50.10 4.56 -15.84
N SER A 15 50.15 5.85 -16.16
CA SER A 15 49.15 6.81 -15.66
C SER A 15 47.76 6.59 -16.29
N VAL A 16 47.67 6.10 -17.52
CA VAL A 16 46.40 5.73 -18.18
C VAL A 16 45.76 4.48 -17.55
N SER A 17 46.59 3.49 -17.17
CA SER A 17 46.09 2.26 -16.53
C SER A 17 45.58 2.51 -15.09
N LEU A 18 46.13 3.49 -14.36
CA LEU A 18 45.64 3.86 -13.02
C LEU A 18 44.40 4.76 -13.05
N ALA A 19 44.16 5.51 -14.14
CA ALA A 19 42.98 6.35 -14.32
C ALA A 19 41.79 5.62 -14.98
N SER A 20 41.94 4.32 -15.35
CA SER A 20 40.93 3.58 -16.12
C SER A 20 39.58 3.44 -15.44
N CYS A 21 39.50 3.54 -14.11
CA CYS A 21 38.23 3.50 -13.38
C CYS A 21 37.37 4.77 -13.53
N SER A 22 38.00 5.94 -13.77
CA SER A 22 37.27 7.21 -13.95
C SER A 22 37.02 7.56 -15.42
N MET A 23 37.63 6.82 -16.37
CA MET A 23 37.53 7.10 -17.82
C MET A 23 36.33 6.38 -18.49
N THR A 24 35.66 5.49 -17.81
CA THR A 24 34.51 4.75 -18.36
C THR A 24 33.27 4.94 -17.48
N GLU A 25 32.17 5.15 -18.13
CA GLU A 25 30.84 5.21 -17.51
C GLU A 25 29.94 4.13 -18.12
N LYS A 26 28.98 3.68 -17.35
CA LYS A 26 27.88 2.87 -17.87
C LYS A 26 26.71 3.80 -18.19
N SER A 27 26.10 3.62 -19.35
CA SER A 27 24.81 4.27 -19.59
C SER A 27 23.81 3.68 -18.61
N VAL A 28 23.00 4.53 -18.02
CA VAL A 28 21.90 4.16 -17.12
C VAL A 28 20.62 4.50 -17.85
N THR A 29 19.74 3.53 -17.98
CA THR A 29 18.43 3.73 -18.60
C THR A 29 17.37 3.19 -17.64
N GLU A 30 16.41 4.04 -17.29
CA GLU A 30 15.23 3.62 -16.56
C GLU A 30 14.19 3.05 -17.52
N VAL A 31 13.68 1.87 -17.21
CA VAL A 31 12.67 1.17 -17.99
C VAL A 31 11.44 0.95 -17.12
N VAL A 32 10.31 1.51 -17.55
CA VAL A 32 9.02 1.30 -16.89
C VAL A 32 8.43 -0.03 -17.38
N ASN A 33 8.03 -0.87 -16.45
CA ASN A 33 7.44 -2.17 -16.68
C ASN A 33 6.03 -2.22 -16.10
N ASN A 34 5.13 -2.98 -16.73
CA ASN A 34 3.78 -3.21 -16.20
C ASN A 34 3.74 -4.42 -15.28
N THR A 35 2.83 -4.38 -14.30
CA THR A 35 2.49 -5.49 -13.43
C THR A 35 1.00 -5.45 -13.09
N GLU A 36 0.42 -6.61 -12.79
CA GLU A 36 -0.99 -6.71 -12.41
C GLU A 36 -1.23 -6.37 -10.93
N VAL A 37 -0.18 -6.45 -10.11
CA VAL A 37 -0.28 -6.24 -8.66
C VAL A 37 0.65 -5.12 -8.22
N PRO A 38 0.30 -4.35 -7.15
CA PRO A 38 1.11 -3.24 -6.70
C PRO A 38 2.43 -3.72 -6.07
N PRO A 39 3.58 -3.16 -6.46
CA PRO A 39 4.84 -3.41 -5.78
C PRO A 39 4.84 -2.95 -4.33
N LYS A 40 4.15 -1.85 -4.02
CA LYS A 40 4.12 -1.26 -2.68
C LYS A 40 2.69 -1.02 -2.23
N MET A 41 2.31 -1.63 -1.10
CA MET A 41 0.96 -1.55 -0.54
C MET A 41 0.96 -0.90 0.84
N LEU A 42 -0.03 -0.07 1.09
CA LEU A 42 -0.34 0.50 2.40
C LEU A 42 -1.77 0.11 2.81
N PHE A 43 -1.93 -0.42 4.02
CA PHE A 43 -3.23 -0.72 4.61
C PHE A 43 -3.49 0.22 5.78
N LEU A 44 -4.66 0.85 5.77
CA LEU A 44 -5.14 1.80 6.76
C LEU A 44 -6.52 1.38 7.27
N GLY A 45 -6.91 1.94 8.40
CA GLY A 45 -8.25 1.80 8.93
C GLY A 45 -8.29 1.16 10.32
N ASP A 46 -9.23 0.26 10.52
CA ASP A 46 -9.63 -0.25 11.82
C ASP A 46 -9.11 -1.68 12.14
N SER A 47 -9.81 -2.36 13.04
CA SER A 47 -9.49 -3.71 13.49
C SER A 47 -9.52 -4.76 12.37
N ILE A 48 -10.38 -4.60 11.38
CA ILE A 48 -10.49 -5.52 10.24
C ILE A 48 -9.19 -5.44 9.42
N ALA A 49 -8.74 -4.24 9.08
CA ALA A 49 -7.49 -4.04 8.37
C ALA A 49 -6.26 -4.47 9.20
N ALA A 50 -6.30 -4.27 10.52
CA ALA A 50 -5.25 -4.71 11.43
C ALA A 50 -5.15 -6.23 11.56
N GLY A 51 -6.24 -6.98 11.33
CA GLY A 51 -6.31 -8.43 11.52
C GLY A 51 -6.61 -8.84 12.97
N TYR A 52 -7.33 -8.00 13.70
CA TYR A 52 -7.73 -8.26 15.08
C TYR A 52 -8.49 -9.59 15.20
N GLY A 53 -8.24 -10.32 16.30
CA GLY A 53 -8.89 -11.60 16.57
C GLY A 53 -8.24 -12.82 15.89
N LEU A 54 -7.31 -12.61 14.96
CA LEU A 54 -6.57 -13.70 14.32
C LEU A 54 -5.41 -14.19 15.22
N GLU A 55 -5.11 -15.48 15.12
CA GLU A 55 -3.93 -16.05 15.76
C GLU A 55 -2.65 -15.33 15.31
N GLY A 56 -1.82 -14.94 16.26
CA GLY A 56 -0.59 -14.21 16.02
C GLY A 56 -0.72 -12.69 15.92
N TYR A 57 -1.95 -12.14 15.97
CA TYR A 57 -2.16 -10.70 16.04
C TYR A 57 -1.79 -10.15 17.42
N THR A 58 -1.08 -9.02 17.44
CA THR A 58 -0.94 -8.15 18.61
C THR A 58 -1.07 -6.69 18.18
N ALA A 59 -1.45 -5.80 19.11
CA ALA A 59 -1.61 -4.37 18.79
C ALA A 59 -0.30 -3.72 18.28
N ASP A 60 0.85 -4.23 18.74
CA ASP A 60 2.17 -3.72 18.34
C ASP A 60 2.75 -4.43 17.12
N ASP A 61 2.18 -5.58 16.73
CA ASP A 61 2.67 -6.40 15.62
C ASP A 61 1.51 -7.15 14.94
N ASN A 62 1.12 -6.68 13.77
CA ASN A 62 0.09 -7.28 12.93
C ASN A 62 0.65 -8.06 11.72
N TYR A 63 1.97 -8.25 11.65
CA TYR A 63 2.62 -8.94 10.53
C TYR A 63 2.69 -10.46 10.67
N HIS A 64 2.37 -11.01 11.84
CA HIS A 64 2.44 -12.44 12.13
C HIS A 64 1.08 -13.14 12.12
N CYS A 65 -0.03 -12.41 12.00
CA CYS A 65 -1.35 -12.98 11.82
C CYS A 65 -1.67 -13.22 10.33
N ARG A 66 -2.60 -14.14 10.05
CA ARG A 66 -3.05 -14.42 8.67
C ARG A 66 -4.15 -13.44 8.23
N SER A 67 -3.90 -12.13 8.36
CA SER A 67 -4.78 -11.09 7.84
C SER A 67 -4.75 -11.04 6.31
N TYR A 68 -5.78 -10.44 5.69
CA TYR A 68 -5.85 -10.30 4.24
C TYR A 68 -4.63 -9.54 3.67
N SER A 69 -4.12 -8.54 4.39
CA SER A 69 -2.91 -7.81 4.00
C SER A 69 -1.66 -8.70 3.98
N ASN A 70 -1.51 -9.60 4.98
CA ASN A 70 -0.40 -10.54 5.04
C ASN A 70 -0.52 -11.65 3.98
N ILE A 71 -1.75 -12.12 3.68
CA ILE A 71 -2.01 -13.07 2.58
C ILE A 71 -1.55 -12.46 1.25
N LEU A 72 -1.92 -11.22 0.98
CA LEU A 72 -1.51 -10.51 -0.24
C LEU A 72 0.01 -10.28 -0.28
N ARG A 73 0.62 -9.92 0.85
CA ARG A 73 2.07 -9.76 0.96
C ARG A 73 2.81 -11.05 0.55
N GLU A 74 2.39 -12.18 1.08
CA GLU A 74 2.99 -13.48 0.74
C GLU A 74 2.82 -13.81 -0.74
N LYS A 75 1.61 -13.67 -1.26
CA LYS A 75 1.27 -13.91 -2.66
C LYS A 75 2.11 -13.04 -3.60
N TYR A 76 2.23 -11.75 -3.34
CA TYR A 76 2.92 -10.83 -4.24
C TYR A 76 4.44 -10.88 -4.10
N ASN A 77 4.98 -11.24 -2.95
CA ASN A 77 6.40 -11.57 -2.82
C ASN A 77 6.82 -12.69 -3.77
N GLU A 78 5.96 -13.70 -3.95
CA GLU A 78 6.22 -14.77 -4.92
C GLU A 78 6.05 -14.28 -6.37
N GLU A 79 4.99 -13.56 -6.66
CA GLU A 79 4.63 -13.11 -8.01
C GLU A 79 5.62 -12.08 -8.58
N LEU A 80 6.14 -11.17 -7.73
CA LEU A 80 7.09 -10.12 -8.10
C LEU A 80 8.55 -10.55 -7.96
N ARG A 81 8.80 -11.78 -7.47
CA ARG A 81 10.16 -12.31 -7.29
C ARG A 81 10.97 -12.23 -8.59
N GLY A 82 12.12 -11.56 -8.52
CA GLY A 82 13.02 -11.37 -9.66
C GLY A 82 12.58 -10.30 -10.68
N LYS A 83 11.45 -9.65 -10.45
CA LYS A 83 10.97 -8.51 -11.26
C LYS A 83 11.29 -7.19 -10.55
N CYS A 84 10.77 -6.98 -9.35
CA CYS A 84 11.01 -5.80 -8.51
C CYS A 84 10.93 -6.19 -7.03
N GLY A 85 11.25 -5.24 -6.14
CA GLY A 85 10.99 -5.38 -4.70
C GLY A 85 9.49 -5.28 -4.44
N HIS A 86 9.03 -5.97 -3.39
CA HIS A 86 7.67 -5.85 -2.89
C HIS A 86 7.69 -5.45 -1.43
N THR A 87 6.84 -4.49 -1.06
CA THR A 87 6.66 -4.05 0.33
C THR A 87 5.18 -3.94 0.67
N MET A 88 4.85 -4.30 1.90
CA MET A 88 3.53 -4.08 2.48
C MET A 88 3.69 -3.44 3.84
N VAL A 89 3.01 -2.32 4.04
CA VAL A 89 2.93 -1.60 5.31
C VAL A 89 1.49 -1.63 5.79
N ASN A 90 1.27 -2.02 7.04
CA ASN A 90 -0.05 -2.00 7.66
C ASN A 90 -0.02 -1.04 8.87
N LYS A 91 -0.73 0.07 8.77
CA LYS A 91 -0.86 1.14 9.77
C LYS A 91 -2.28 1.24 10.34
N ALA A 92 -3.11 0.23 10.11
CA ALA A 92 -4.44 0.16 10.67
C ALA A 92 -4.39 0.07 12.20
N VAL A 93 -5.34 0.72 12.85
CA VAL A 93 -5.43 0.82 14.32
C VAL A 93 -6.76 0.21 14.77
N SER A 94 -6.68 -0.87 15.56
CA SER A 94 -7.88 -1.51 16.10
C SER A 94 -8.70 -0.52 16.93
N GLY A 95 -10.00 -0.44 16.66
CA GLY A 95 -10.92 0.50 17.31
C GLY A 95 -11.00 1.88 16.65
N ALA A 96 -10.20 2.17 15.62
CA ALA A 96 -10.23 3.47 14.95
C ALA A 96 -11.58 3.75 14.29
N THR A 97 -12.10 4.95 14.50
CA THR A 97 -13.21 5.54 13.76
C THR A 97 -12.69 6.27 12.52
N SER A 98 -13.61 6.68 11.64
CA SER A 98 -13.26 7.52 10.49
C SER A 98 -12.61 8.85 10.91
N SER A 99 -13.01 9.43 12.04
CA SER A 99 -12.39 10.63 12.61
C SER A 99 -10.95 10.37 13.11
N ASP A 100 -10.69 9.22 13.71
CA ASP A 100 -9.34 8.82 14.15
C ASP A 100 -8.41 8.64 12.95
N LEU A 101 -8.91 8.03 11.85
CA LEU A 101 -8.13 7.87 10.62
C LEU A 101 -7.78 9.24 10.00
N ILE A 102 -8.71 10.21 9.99
CA ILE A 102 -8.42 11.59 9.57
C ILE A 102 -7.29 12.17 10.42
N GLY A 103 -7.40 12.04 11.75
CA GLY A 103 -6.35 12.50 12.68
C GLY A 103 -4.99 11.83 12.40
N GLN A 104 -4.98 10.53 12.11
CA GLN A 104 -3.77 9.79 11.76
C GLN A 104 -3.12 10.33 10.47
N ILE A 105 -3.91 10.55 9.42
CA ILE A 105 -3.42 11.11 8.14
C ILE A 105 -2.89 12.53 8.34
N GLN A 106 -3.65 13.39 9.02
CA GLN A 106 -3.29 14.79 9.25
C GLN A 106 -2.09 14.97 10.19
N SER A 107 -1.77 13.98 11.02
CA SER A 107 -0.60 14.03 11.90
C SER A 107 0.74 14.07 11.15
N GLY A 108 0.76 13.71 9.86
CA GLY A 108 1.95 13.59 9.04
C GLY A 108 2.79 12.32 9.29
N GLN A 109 2.35 11.44 10.21
CA GLN A 109 3.07 10.20 10.51
C GLN A 109 3.05 9.20 9.34
N LEU A 110 2.07 9.34 8.43
CA LEU A 110 1.91 8.49 7.26
C LEU A 110 2.54 9.07 5.99
N ASP A 111 3.04 10.32 5.99
CA ASP A 111 3.46 11.03 4.78
C ASP A 111 4.51 10.26 3.96
N SER A 112 5.45 9.60 4.63
CA SER A 112 6.47 8.79 3.97
C SER A 112 5.89 7.54 3.33
N ASP A 113 4.95 6.86 4.01
CA ASP A 113 4.32 5.64 3.51
C ASP A 113 3.34 5.96 2.37
N LEU A 114 2.59 7.08 2.48
CA LEU A 114 1.67 7.57 1.46
C LEU A 114 2.39 7.99 0.18
N ALA A 115 3.53 8.68 0.30
CA ALA A 115 4.32 9.12 -0.86
C ALA A 115 5.02 7.96 -1.60
N ASP A 116 5.24 6.82 -0.92
CA ASP A 116 6.00 5.68 -1.48
C ASP A 116 5.12 4.50 -1.91
N CYS A 117 3.80 4.54 -1.72
CA CYS A 117 2.92 3.41 -2.04
C CYS A 117 2.30 3.52 -3.44
N ASP A 118 2.06 2.35 -4.07
CA ASP A 118 1.36 2.24 -5.35
C ASP A 118 -0.14 2.01 -5.16
N ALA A 119 -0.52 1.41 -4.02
CA ALA A 119 -1.91 1.14 -3.65
C ALA A 119 -2.14 1.33 -2.15
N ILE A 120 -3.26 1.96 -1.80
CA ILE A 120 -3.75 2.12 -0.43
C ILE A 120 -5.10 1.43 -0.31
N VAL A 121 -5.25 0.59 0.71
CA VAL A 121 -6.53 -0.06 1.03
C VAL A 121 -7.00 0.42 2.39
N VAL A 122 -8.21 0.96 2.44
CA VAL A 122 -8.85 1.48 3.66
C VAL A 122 -10.05 0.62 4.03
N SER A 123 -10.09 0.14 5.28
CA SER A 123 -11.25 -0.49 5.92
C SER A 123 -11.63 0.36 7.12
N ILE A 124 -12.77 1.07 7.05
CA ILE A 124 -13.17 2.02 8.09
C ILE A 124 -14.70 2.20 8.13
N GLY A 125 -15.24 2.59 9.26
CA GLY A 125 -16.64 2.92 9.45
C GLY A 125 -17.37 1.99 10.42
N GLY A 126 -16.86 0.77 10.64
CA GLY A 126 -17.44 -0.15 11.60
C GLY A 126 -17.53 0.43 13.00
N ASN A 127 -16.47 1.08 13.48
CA ASN A 127 -16.43 1.67 14.81
C ASN A 127 -17.24 2.97 14.94
N ASP A 128 -17.53 3.65 13.85
CA ASP A 128 -18.43 4.82 13.83
C ASP A 128 -19.85 4.43 14.28
N LEU A 129 -20.27 3.19 14.01
CA LEU A 129 -21.58 2.64 14.36
C LEU A 129 -21.55 1.69 15.58
N LEU A 130 -20.42 1.02 15.83
CA LEU A 130 -20.34 -0.12 16.76
C LEU A 130 -20.76 0.24 18.18
N GLY A 131 -20.33 1.38 18.72
CA GLY A 131 -20.70 1.81 20.08
C GLY A 131 -22.21 1.95 20.24
N ILE A 132 -22.86 2.56 19.27
CA ILE A 132 -24.31 2.78 19.25
C ILE A 132 -25.07 1.45 19.08
N MET A 133 -24.55 0.57 18.25
CA MET A 133 -25.12 -0.77 18.02
C MET A 133 -25.02 -1.65 19.27
N LEU A 134 -23.90 -1.61 20.00
CA LEU A 134 -23.74 -2.33 21.26
C LEU A 134 -24.70 -1.84 22.34
N ASP A 135 -24.98 -0.54 22.41
CA ASP A 135 -25.98 0.03 23.30
C ASP A 135 -27.40 -0.50 22.98
N LEU A 136 -27.71 -0.69 21.70
CA LEU A 136 -28.95 -1.34 21.27
C LEU A 136 -29.06 -2.79 21.80
N PHE A 137 -28.03 -3.59 21.64
CA PHE A 137 -28.02 -4.98 22.14
C PHE A 137 -28.20 -5.03 23.65
N ASN A 138 -27.47 -4.22 24.40
CA ASN A 138 -27.58 -4.13 25.84
C ASN A 138 -29.01 -3.75 26.27
N SER A 139 -29.62 -2.77 25.56
CA SER A 139 -30.99 -2.31 25.87
C SER A 139 -32.07 -3.34 25.62
N MET A 140 -31.84 -4.23 24.65
CA MET A 140 -32.76 -5.31 24.32
C MET A 140 -32.63 -6.50 25.28
N GLY A 141 -31.78 -6.42 26.31
CA GLY A 141 -31.57 -7.47 27.30
C GLY A 141 -30.88 -8.71 26.69
N ILE A 142 -30.22 -8.53 25.56
CA ILE A 142 -29.36 -9.56 24.96
C ILE A 142 -28.03 -9.46 25.72
N SER A 143 -27.81 -10.39 26.67
CA SER A 143 -26.54 -10.46 27.41
C SER A 143 -25.44 -11.00 26.48
N GLU A 144 -24.18 -10.76 26.86
CA GLU A 144 -22.98 -11.34 26.21
C GLU A 144 -23.07 -12.87 26.02
N SER A 145 -23.95 -13.55 26.78
CA SER A 145 -24.22 -14.99 26.64
C SER A 145 -25.32 -15.32 25.62
N GLY A 146 -25.84 -14.35 24.85
CA GLY A 146 -26.91 -14.54 23.87
C GLY A 146 -28.27 -14.93 24.49
N SER A 147 -28.42 -14.82 25.83
CA SER A 147 -29.66 -15.16 26.53
C SER A 147 -30.53 -13.90 26.73
N PHE A 148 -31.80 -13.99 26.31
CA PHE A 148 -32.79 -12.95 26.48
C PHE A 148 -33.46 -13.05 27.87
N ASN A 149 -33.34 -12.01 28.69
CA ASN A 149 -34.03 -11.96 29.99
C ASN A 149 -35.37 -11.23 29.85
N LYS A 150 -36.48 -12.00 29.82
CA LYS A 150 -37.85 -11.47 29.68
C LYS A 150 -38.31 -10.63 30.86
N ASP A 151 -37.75 -10.83 32.05
CA ASP A 151 -38.28 -10.25 33.29
C ASP A 151 -37.91 -8.75 33.47
N ASN A 152 -36.97 -8.24 32.69
CA ASN A 152 -36.52 -6.84 32.72
C ASN A 152 -36.88 -6.04 31.46
N PHE A 153 -37.72 -6.60 30.56
CA PHE A 153 -38.07 -5.95 29.32
C PHE A 153 -39.24 -4.98 29.48
N ASP A 154 -38.96 -3.68 29.54
CA ASP A 154 -39.98 -2.61 29.45
C ASP A 154 -40.13 -2.16 28.00
N PHE A 155 -41.28 -2.51 27.39
CA PHE A 155 -41.57 -2.21 25.99
C PHE A 155 -41.54 -0.69 25.67
N PHE A 156 -41.97 0.18 26.57
CA PHE A 156 -41.95 1.64 26.34
C PHE A 156 -40.53 2.21 26.42
N SER A 157 -39.74 1.76 27.36
CA SER A 157 -38.33 2.14 27.46
C SER A 157 -37.53 1.62 26.25
N ALA A 158 -37.76 0.38 25.82
CA ALA A 158 -37.13 -0.20 24.65
C ALA A 158 -37.53 0.52 23.35
N ALA A 159 -38.81 0.92 23.19
CA ALA A 159 -39.26 1.65 22.01
C ALA A 159 -38.67 3.08 21.95
N SER A 160 -38.66 3.81 23.07
CA SER A 160 -38.06 5.15 23.11
C SER A 160 -36.54 5.11 22.90
N MET A 161 -35.87 4.10 23.45
CA MET A 161 -34.43 3.88 23.27
C MET A 161 -34.11 3.51 21.82
N PHE A 162 -34.91 2.65 21.18
CA PHE A 162 -34.75 2.31 19.76
C PHE A 162 -34.87 3.56 18.87
N LEU A 163 -35.81 4.47 19.14
CA LEU A 163 -35.93 5.73 18.40
C LEU A 163 -34.73 6.65 18.61
N SER A 164 -34.21 6.70 19.85
CA SER A 164 -33.00 7.47 20.15
C SER A 164 -31.79 6.93 19.43
N ILE A 165 -31.57 5.61 19.50
CA ILE A 165 -30.46 4.92 18.84
C ILE A 165 -30.53 5.09 17.32
N ASN A 166 -31.71 4.97 16.71
CA ASN A 166 -31.88 5.21 15.29
C ASN A 166 -31.41 6.63 14.90
N SER A 167 -31.83 7.65 15.67
CA SER A 167 -31.41 9.04 15.45
C SER A 167 -29.89 9.24 15.63
N ASP A 168 -29.28 8.53 16.56
CA ASP A 168 -27.86 8.68 16.83
C ASP A 168 -27.00 7.95 15.78
N VAL A 169 -27.47 6.80 15.26
CA VAL A 169 -26.86 6.12 14.10
C VAL A 169 -26.98 6.98 12.85
N ASP A 170 -28.14 7.62 12.60
CA ASP A 170 -28.29 8.50 11.43
C ASP A 170 -27.31 9.69 11.50
N LYS A 171 -27.12 10.31 12.66
CA LYS A 171 -26.11 11.37 12.85
C LYS A 171 -24.67 10.85 12.65
N ALA A 172 -24.38 9.62 13.11
CA ALA A 172 -23.08 9.00 12.91
C ALA A 172 -22.82 8.73 11.41
N LEU A 173 -23.84 8.30 10.67
CA LEU A 173 -23.77 8.13 9.21
C LEU A 173 -23.58 9.47 8.49
N ASP A 174 -24.29 10.53 8.89
CA ASP A 174 -24.09 11.88 8.34
C ASP A 174 -22.65 12.36 8.57
N GLN A 175 -22.09 12.11 9.78
CA GLN A 175 -20.71 12.45 10.08
C GLN A 175 -19.72 11.56 9.30
N PHE A 176 -20.00 10.27 9.16
CA PHE A 176 -19.20 9.35 8.36
C PHE A 176 -19.13 9.79 6.90
N GLU A 177 -20.24 10.28 6.32
CA GLU A 177 -20.24 10.81 4.96
C GLU A 177 -19.28 12.00 4.79
N LEU A 178 -19.27 12.92 5.77
CA LEU A 178 -18.31 14.03 5.76
C LEU A 178 -16.86 13.53 5.90
N ASN A 179 -16.66 12.54 6.77
CA ASN A 179 -15.34 11.98 7.04
C ASN A 179 -14.78 11.22 5.83
N ILE A 180 -15.60 10.44 5.11
CA ILE A 180 -15.17 9.73 3.91
C ILE A 180 -14.68 10.69 2.82
N LYS A 181 -15.38 11.82 2.63
CA LYS A 181 -14.95 12.87 1.70
C LYS A 181 -13.60 13.46 2.13
N THR A 182 -13.47 13.76 3.42
CA THR A 182 -12.22 14.30 3.99
C THR A 182 -11.07 13.31 3.86
N ILE A 183 -11.30 12.02 4.15
CA ILE A 183 -10.28 10.95 3.98
C ILE A 183 -9.83 10.90 2.52
N ALA A 184 -10.76 10.91 1.58
CA ALA A 184 -10.44 10.88 0.15
C ALA A 184 -9.60 12.09 -0.28
N GLU A 185 -10.00 13.31 0.12
CA GLU A 185 -9.29 14.56 -0.18
C GLU A 185 -7.88 14.59 0.43
N GLU A 186 -7.74 14.15 1.68
CA GLU A 186 -6.44 14.11 2.37
C GLU A 186 -5.49 13.07 1.76
N LEU A 187 -6.00 11.95 1.30
CA LEU A 187 -5.20 10.94 0.61
C LEU A 187 -4.80 11.40 -0.80
N ASP A 188 -5.74 11.96 -1.58
CA ASP A 188 -5.46 12.48 -2.94
C ASP A 188 -4.34 13.53 -2.92
N GLY A 189 -4.32 14.38 -1.89
CA GLY A 189 -3.27 15.39 -1.73
C GLY A 189 -1.89 14.86 -1.29
N ARG A 190 -1.74 13.58 -0.94
CA ARG A 190 -0.52 13.01 -0.32
C ARG A 190 0.07 11.81 -1.05
N THR A 191 -0.64 11.24 -2.01
CA THR A 191 -0.20 10.04 -2.73
C THR A 191 -0.49 10.12 -4.22
N GLU A 192 0.38 9.50 -5.01
CA GLU A 192 0.11 9.17 -6.42
C GLU A 192 -0.44 7.74 -6.58
N GLY A 193 -0.50 6.99 -5.48
CA GLY A 193 -1.01 5.62 -5.44
C GLY A 193 -2.52 5.56 -5.60
N THR A 194 -3.03 4.43 -6.09
CA THR A 194 -4.47 4.24 -6.19
C THR A 194 -5.07 3.94 -4.82
N VAL A 195 -6.07 4.73 -4.42
CA VAL A 195 -6.82 4.55 -3.17
C VAL A 195 -8.02 3.63 -3.40
N TYR A 196 -8.21 2.69 -2.48
CA TYR A 196 -9.35 1.77 -2.41
C TYR A 196 -10.00 1.88 -1.04
N ILE A 197 -11.33 1.95 -1.00
CA ILE A 197 -12.11 1.88 0.24
C ILE A 197 -13.03 0.67 0.17
N GLN A 198 -13.02 -0.15 1.21
CA GLN A 198 -13.84 -1.36 1.31
C GLN A 198 -15.24 -1.01 1.82
N THR A 199 -16.28 -1.67 1.28
CA THR A 199 -17.59 -1.76 1.93
C THR A 199 -17.49 -2.63 3.19
N LEU A 200 -18.49 -2.58 4.06
CA LEU A 200 -18.55 -3.36 5.29
C LEU A 200 -19.62 -4.44 5.19
N TYR A 201 -19.31 -5.64 5.63
CA TYR A 201 -20.28 -6.71 5.80
C TYR A 201 -21.13 -6.48 7.05
N ASP A 202 -22.34 -7.08 7.08
CA ASP A 202 -23.21 -7.10 8.26
C ASP A 202 -23.02 -8.40 9.07
N PRO A 203 -22.29 -8.37 10.21
CA PRO A 203 -22.13 -9.56 11.03
C PRO A 203 -23.44 -9.96 11.74
N LEU A 204 -24.39 -9.02 11.90
CA LEU A 204 -25.63 -9.24 12.66
C LEU A 204 -26.68 -10.01 11.87
N GLU A 205 -26.54 -10.15 10.55
CA GLU A 205 -27.40 -11.04 9.74
C GLU A 205 -27.44 -12.48 10.29
N TYR A 206 -26.38 -12.91 11.00
CA TYR A 206 -26.32 -14.18 11.71
C TYR A 206 -27.48 -14.41 12.65
N TYR A 207 -27.97 -13.35 13.29
CA TYR A 207 -29.06 -13.39 14.27
C TYR A 207 -30.44 -13.32 13.63
N SER A 208 -30.67 -14.06 12.55
CA SER A 208 -31.91 -14.06 11.73
C SER A 208 -33.24 -14.26 12.52
N LYS A 209 -33.17 -14.83 13.73
CA LYS A 209 -34.31 -14.95 14.63
C LYS A 209 -34.76 -13.63 15.25
N PHE A 210 -33.91 -12.63 15.28
CA PHE A 210 -34.15 -11.30 15.82
C PHE A 210 -34.37 -10.28 14.70
N LYS A 211 -35.42 -10.50 13.92
CA LYS A 211 -35.70 -9.75 12.68
C LYS A 211 -35.58 -8.23 12.79
N ARG A 212 -35.97 -7.61 13.91
CA ARG A 212 -35.84 -6.16 14.10
C ARG A 212 -34.37 -5.72 14.16
N VAL A 213 -33.50 -6.55 14.73
CA VAL A 213 -32.06 -6.27 14.81
C VAL A 213 -31.44 -6.42 13.44
N THR A 214 -31.73 -7.51 12.74
CA THR A 214 -31.19 -7.74 11.42
C THR A 214 -31.70 -6.75 10.39
N ASP A 215 -33.00 -6.40 10.40
CA ASP A 215 -33.55 -5.37 9.51
C ASP A 215 -32.91 -3.98 9.78
N PHE A 216 -32.68 -3.64 11.05
CA PHE A 216 -32.03 -2.38 11.43
C PHE A 216 -30.54 -2.37 11.02
N SER A 217 -29.82 -3.46 11.28
CA SER A 217 -28.42 -3.61 10.91
C SER A 217 -28.23 -3.53 9.40
N ASP A 218 -29.02 -4.29 8.66
CA ASP A 218 -29.03 -4.29 7.20
C ASP A 218 -29.27 -2.88 6.63
N GLU A 219 -30.28 -2.15 7.16
CA GLU A 219 -30.57 -0.77 6.77
C GLU A 219 -29.35 0.17 7.01
N LYS A 220 -28.73 0.09 8.21
CA LYS A 220 -27.69 1.04 8.59
C LYS A 220 -26.32 0.73 7.96
N ILE A 221 -25.94 -0.55 7.91
CA ILE A 221 -24.73 -1.00 7.18
C ILE A 221 -24.92 -0.77 5.67
N GLY A 222 -26.12 -1.05 5.15
CA GLY A 222 -26.44 -0.74 3.76
C GLY A 222 -26.27 0.76 3.46
N ARG A 223 -26.76 1.65 4.33
CA ARG A 223 -26.56 3.10 4.13
C ARG A 223 -25.10 3.52 4.22
N LEU A 224 -24.32 2.93 5.15
CA LEU A 224 -22.88 3.18 5.22
C LEU A 224 -22.18 2.77 3.90
N ASN A 225 -22.53 1.61 3.35
CA ASN A 225 -21.96 1.11 2.09
C ASN A 225 -22.40 1.97 0.88
N GLU A 226 -23.65 2.48 0.89
CA GLU A 226 -24.10 3.49 -0.09
C GLU A 226 -23.24 4.75 0.00
N ILE A 227 -22.98 5.29 1.20
CA ILE A 227 -22.10 6.46 1.39
C ILE A 227 -20.72 6.21 0.79
N ILE A 228 -20.11 5.06 1.05
CA ILE A 228 -18.82 4.69 0.46
C ILE A 228 -18.92 4.68 -1.08
N THR A 229 -19.95 4.08 -1.63
CA THR A 229 -20.11 3.91 -3.08
C THR A 229 -20.40 5.24 -3.78
N GLU A 230 -21.34 6.02 -3.25
CA GLU A 230 -21.78 7.31 -3.81
C GLU A 230 -20.66 8.35 -3.84
N ASN A 231 -19.75 8.31 -2.86
CA ASN A 231 -18.63 9.25 -2.75
C ASN A 231 -17.35 8.79 -3.46
N SER A 232 -17.38 7.69 -4.20
CA SER A 232 -16.20 7.17 -4.93
C SER A 232 -15.64 8.16 -5.96
N ALA A 233 -16.46 9.09 -6.47
CA ALA A 233 -16.02 10.17 -7.34
C ALA A 233 -15.02 11.16 -6.67
N CYS A 234 -14.86 11.11 -5.34
CA CYS A 234 -13.86 11.89 -4.60
C CYS A 234 -12.42 11.37 -4.74
N GLY A 235 -12.17 10.33 -5.58
CA GLY A 235 -10.81 9.93 -5.92
C GLY A 235 -10.40 8.53 -5.44
N TYR A 236 -11.33 7.66 -5.07
CA TYR A 236 -11.04 6.28 -4.70
C TYR A 236 -11.88 5.26 -5.48
N LYS A 237 -11.43 4.01 -5.47
CA LYS A 237 -12.16 2.85 -5.99
C LYS A 237 -12.80 2.09 -4.83
N VAL A 238 -13.99 1.55 -5.04
CA VAL A 238 -14.69 0.73 -4.06
C VAL A 238 -14.31 -0.74 -4.23
N ILE A 239 -14.05 -1.43 -3.12
CA ILE A 239 -13.97 -2.89 -3.05
C ILE A 239 -15.21 -3.36 -2.30
N ASP A 240 -16.08 -4.10 -2.97
CA ASP A 240 -17.35 -4.55 -2.43
C ASP A 240 -17.22 -5.85 -1.64
N ILE A 241 -16.77 -5.73 -0.38
CA ILE A 241 -16.63 -6.86 0.54
C ILE A 241 -18.01 -7.35 1.02
N ALA A 242 -18.99 -6.43 1.12
CA ALA A 242 -20.32 -6.74 1.63
C ALA A 242 -21.00 -7.84 0.79
N ALA A 243 -20.90 -7.77 -0.53
CA ALA A 243 -21.51 -8.72 -1.44
C ALA A 243 -21.02 -10.16 -1.24
N ASP A 244 -19.72 -10.35 -0.97
CA ASP A 244 -19.16 -11.69 -0.76
C ASP A 244 -19.41 -12.25 0.63
N PHE A 245 -19.76 -11.41 1.60
CA PHE A 245 -20.16 -11.81 2.95
C PHE A 245 -21.67 -12.04 3.10
N GLU A 246 -22.52 -11.56 2.19
CA GLU A 246 -23.98 -11.66 2.28
C GLU A 246 -24.43 -13.12 2.51
N GLY A 247 -25.20 -13.34 3.57
CA GLY A 247 -25.69 -14.67 4.00
C GLY A 247 -24.61 -15.59 4.57
N LYS A 248 -23.38 -15.12 4.80
CA LYS A 248 -22.23 -15.94 5.20
C LYS A 248 -21.58 -15.50 6.52
N ALA A 249 -22.15 -14.52 7.24
CA ALA A 249 -21.54 -13.99 8.47
C ALA A 249 -21.13 -15.10 9.46
N GLY A 250 -21.98 -16.12 9.67
CA GLY A 250 -21.69 -17.24 10.57
C GLY A 250 -20.52 -18.13 10.14
N SER A 251 -20.08 -18.07 8.88
CA SER A 251 -18.96 -18.87 8.36
C SER A 251 -17.69 -18.06 8.13
N LEU A 252 -17.82 -16.74 7.93
CA LEU A 252 -16.70 -15.84 7.58
C LEU A 252 -16.27 -14.94 8.73
N THR A 253 -17.06 -14.90 9.83
CA THR A 253 -16.76 -14.11 11.03
C THR A 253 -16.73 -14.99 12.27
N ASN A 254 -16.32 -14.41 13.40
CA ASN A 254 -16.37 -15.04 14.71
C ASN A 254 -17.69 -14.74 15.46
N ILE A 255 -18.75 -14.34 14.76
CA ILE A 255 -20.00 -13.84 15.35
C ILE A 255 -20.70 -14.88 16.24
N ALA A 256 -20.48 -16.17 16.00
CA ALA A 256 -20.98 -17.23 16.88
C ALA A 256 -20.43 -17.14 18.31
N ASP A 257 -19.24 -16.55 18.47
CA ASP A 257 -18.57 -16.27 19.75
C ASP A 257 -18.74 -14.80 20.17
N LEU A 258 -19.73 -14.09 19.59
CA LEU A 258 -20.03 -12.66 19.81
C LEU A 258 -18.89 -11.71 19.38
N ASP A 259 -18.04 -12.17 18.50
CA ASP A 259 -16.99 -11.36 17.90
C ASP A 259 -17.33 -11.07 16.43
N ILE A 260 -17.49 -9.79 16.12
CA ILE A 260 -17.91 -9.32 14.77
C ILE A 260 -16.81 -9.43 13.72
N HIS A 261 -15.56 -9.71 14.13
CA HIS A 261 -14.42 -9.68 13.22
C HIS A 261 -14.39 -10.88 12.27
N PRO A 262 -13.81 -10.72 11.07
CA PRO A 262 -13.62 -11.83 10.14
C PRO A 262 -12.71 -12.90 10.77
N ASN A 263 -13.08 -14.16 10.59
CA ASN A 263 -12.18 -15.27 10.89
C ASN A 263 -11.16 -15.46 9.75
N ALA A 264 -10.32 -16.50 9.85
CA ALA A 264 -9.29 -16.77 8.83
C ALA A 264 -9.87 -16.92 7.40
N LYS A 265 -11.07 -17.52 7.27
CA LYS A 265 -11.75 -17.64 5.96
C LYS A 265 -12.29 -16.30 5.47
N GLY A 266 -12.84 -15.47 6.37
CA GLY A 266 -13.27 -14.12 6.03
C GLY A 266 -12.10 -13.29 5.49
N HIS A 267 -10.94 -13.39 6.13
CA HIS A 267 -9.74 -12.71 5.62
C HIS A 267 -9.24 -13.27 4.28
N GLU A 268 -9.43 -14.56 3.99
CA GLU A 268 -9.14 -15.13 2.66
C GLU A 268 -10.06 -14.53 1.60
N VAL A 269 -11.37 -14.40 1.88
CA VAL A 269 -12.33 -13.76 0.96
C VAL A 269 -11.96 -12.28 0.72
N ILE A 270 -11.71 -11.52 1.78
CA ILE A 270 -11.28 -10.11 1.62
C ILE A 270 -9.99 -10.00 0.78
N ALA A 271 -9.04 -10.92 0.97
CA ALA A 271 -7.82 -10.94 0.17
C ALA A 271 -8.10 -11.21 -1.33
N GLU A 272 -9.07 -12.08 -1.64
CA GLU A 272 -9.49 -12.36 -3.02
C GLU A 272 -10.12 -11.13 -3.68
N ASP A 273 -10.99 -10.40 -2.97
CA ASP A 273 -11.63 -9.19 -3.48
C ASP A 273 -10.63 -8.07 -3.72
N VAL A 274 -9.70 -7.86 -2.78
CA VAL A 274 -8.62 -6.87 -2.93
C VAL A 274 -7.70 -7.24 -4.09
N ASP A 275 -7.33 -8.51 -4.24
CA ASP A 275 -6.52 -8.99 -5.37
C ASP A 275 -7.23 -8.76 -6.72
N ALA A 276 -8.52 -9.04 -6.79
CA ALA A 276 -9.31 -8.79 -7.98
C ALA A 276 -9.35 -7.30 -8.36
N ALA A 277 -9.53 -6.41 -7.37
CA ALA A 277 -9.53 -4.97 -7.57
C ALA A 277 -8.16 -4.45 -8.05
N PHE A 278 -7.07 -4.98 -7.51
CA PHE A 278 -5.71 -4.63 -7.95
C PHE A 278 -5.46 -5.07 -9.39
N ARG A 279 -5.79 -6.30 -9.75
CA ARG A 279 -5.62 -6.83 -11.11
C ARG A 279 -6.46 -6.08 -12.14
N ALA A 280 -7.64 -5.61 -11.75
CA ALA A 280 -8.48 -4.77 -12.60
C ALA A 280 -7.88 -3.37 -12.84
N THR A 281 -6.96 -2.91 -11.99
CA THR A 281 -6.31 -1.60 -12.10
C THR A 281 -5.03 -1.70 -12.91
N GLY A 282 -4.14 -2.65 -12.60
CA GLY A 282 -2.79 -2.73 -13.11
C GLY A 282 -1.86 -1.64 -12.55
N PHE A 283 -0.55 -1.94 -12.48
CA PHE A 283 0.45 -1.06 -11.89
C PHE A 283 1.71 -1.03 -12.75
N THR A 284 2.68 -0.18 -12.36
CA THR A 284 3.99 -0.11 -13.01
C THR A 284 5.10 -0.13 -11.98
N TYR A 285 6.29 -0.55 -12.41
CA TYR A 285 7.52 -0.41 -11.65
C TYR A 285 8.68 -0.03 -12.56
N THR A 286 9.69 0.62 -12.02
CA THR A 286 10.86 1.05 -12.78
C THR A 286 12.05 0.15 -12.49
N THR A 287 12.73 -0.31 -13.55
CA THR A 287 14.00 -1.02 -13.44
C THR A 287 15.13 -0.20 -14.03
N THR A 288 16.29 -0.24 -13.37
CA THR A 288 17.49 0.40 -13.88
C THR A 288 18.30 -0.58 -14.72
N VAL A 289 18.41 -0.33 -16.01
CA VAL A 289 19.24 -1.12 -16.93
C VAL A 289 20.56 -0.41 -17.11
N TYR A 290 21.64 -1.14 -16.85
CA TYR A 290 23.02 -0.65 -17.08
C TYR A 290 23.50 -1.18 -18.44
N GLY A 291 23.78 -0.24 -19.34
CA GLY A 291 24.39 -0.57 -20.62
C GLY A 291 25.89 -0.91 -20.51
N ASP A 292 26.50 -1.19 -21.63
CA ASP A 292 27.93 -1.46 -21.71
C ASP A 292 28.78 -0.26 -21.24
N ARG A 293 29.95 -0.57 -20.72
CA ARG A 293 30.92 0.47 -20.36
C ARG A 293 31.41 1.20 -21.61
N GLN A 294 31.17 2.50 -21.63
CA GLN A 294 31.65 3.40 -22.68
C GLN A 294 32.64 4.40 -22.10
N LEU A 295 33.51 4.93 -22.96
CA LEU A 295 34.39 6.03 -22.53
C LEU A 295 33.56 7.23 -22.09
N SER A 296 33.78 7.70 -20.88
CA SER A 296 33.22 8.98 -20.41
C SER A 296 33.67 10.16 -21.29
N ALA A 297 33.00 11.30 -21.20
CA ALA A 297 33.44 12.50 -21.91
C ALA A 297 34.88 12.86 -21.59
N GLU A 298 35.28 12.77 -20.32
CA GLU A 298 36.64 12.95 -19.86
C GLU A 298 37.61 11.90 -20.41
N GLY A 299 37.19 10.61 -20.41
CA GLY A 299 37.96 9.53 -20.99
C GLY A 299 38.24 9.71 -22.48
N ARG A 300 37.27 10.18 -23.25
CA ARG A 300 37.44 10.52 -24.69
C ARG A 300 38.45 11.65 -24.90
N ILE A 301 38.41 12.70 -24.07
CA ILE A 301 39.36 13.83 -24.15
C ILE A 301 40.77 13.35 -23.81
N VAL A 302 40.95 12.59 -22.76
CA VAL A 302 42.27 12.09 -22.34
C VAL A 302 42.85 11.14 -23.40
N ILE A 303 42.09 10.19 -23.92
CA ILE A 303 42.57 9.28 -24.96
C ILE A 303 42.84 10.04 -26.26
N GLY A 304 42.00 10.98 -26.65
CA GLY A 304 42.22 11.85 -27.80
C GLY A 304 43.50 12.65 -27.67
N GLY A 305 43.75 13.20 -26.48
CA GLY A 305 45.01 13.93 -26.19
C GLY A 305 46.25 13.03 -26.27
N ILE A 306 46.15 11.79 -25.77
CA ILE A 306 47.26 10.80 -25.87
C ILE A 306 47.54 10.44 -27.33
N ILE A 307 46.51 10.18 -28.13
CA ILE A 307 46.64 9.84 -29.55
C ILE A 307 47.32 11.04 -30.29
N ALA A 308 46.87 12.26 -30.05
CA ALA A 308 47.47 13.47 -30.64
C ALA A 308 48.94 13.63 -30.24
N ALA A 309 49.29 13.40 -28.98
CA ALA A 309 50.67 13.48 -28.50
C ALA A 309 51.58 12.42 -29.15
N ILE A 310 51.10 11.17 -29.31
CA ILE A 310 51.83 10.10 -30.00
C ILE A 310 52.06 10.45 -31.49
N ALA A 311 51.01 10.96 -32.16
CA ALA A 311 51.13 11.35 -33.56
C ALA A 311 52.12 12.51 -33.72
N PHE A 312 52.10 13.49 -32.85
CA PHE A 312 53.06 14.60 -32.83
C PHE A 312 54.50 14.09 -32.64
N LEU A 313 54.74 13.20 -31.67
CA LEU A 313 56.05 12.61 -31.43
C LEU A 313 56.56 11.80 -32.62
N ALA A 314 55.65 11.08 -33.32
CA ALA A 314 55.99 10.34 -34.53
C ALA A 314 56.45 11.27 -35.70
N VAL A 315 55.73 12.37 -35.89
CA VAL A 315 56.08 13.42 -36.90
C VAL A 315 57.42 14.06 -36.58
N VAL A 316 57.63 14.44 -35.32
CA VAL A 316 58.92 15.05 -34.87
C VAL A 316 60.09 14.03 -35.04
N GLY A 317 59.85 12.77 -34.68
CA GLY A 317 60.82 11.69 -34.86
C GLY A 317 61.20 11.46 -36.34
N ALA A 318 60.22 11.44 -37.23
CA ALA A 318 60.40 11.33 -38.66
C ALA A 318 61.22 12.53 -39.26
N ALA A 319 60.84 13.75 -38.84
CA ALA A 319 61.55 14.97 -39.26
C ALA A 319 63.03 15.01 -38.80
N LEU A 320 63.30 14.53 -37.58
CA LEU A 320 64.67 14.41 -37.07
C LEU A 320 65.48 13.34 -37.80
N LEU A 321 64.89 12.23 -38.20
CA LEU A 321 65.54 11.20 -38.99
C LEU A 321 65.88 11.66 -40.44
N LEU A 322 64.93 12.40 -41.04
CA LEU A 322 65.14 13.02 -42.37
C LEU A 322 66.26 14.08 -42.35
N ARG A 323 66.37 14.86 -41.28
CA ARG A 323 67.40 15.82 -41.10
C ARG A 323 68.80 15.17 -40.98
N LYS A 324 68.88 14.07 -40.19
CA LYS A 324 70.12 13.32 -40.01
C LYS A 324 70.59 12.61 -41.29
N LYS A 325 69.68 12.35 -42.22
CA LYS A 325 70.00 11.73 -43.53
C LYS A 325 70.51 12.80 -44.58
N LYS A 326 70.28 14.08 -44.29
CA LYS A 326 70.69 15.17 -45.15
C LYS A 326 72.08 15.74 -44.75
N ASP A 327 72.49 15.42 -43.50
CA ASP A 327 73.80 15.90 -42.93
C ASP A 327 74.89 14.82 -42.99
N ASN A 328 74.57 13.61 -43.60
CA ASN A 328 75.54 12.59 -44.01
C ASN A 328 75.53 12.48 -45.54
#